data_526bed67e935cf7e8f4156ea794201ed
#
_entry.id   526bed67e935cf7e8f4156ea794201ed
#
_cell.length_a   1.000
_cell.length_b   1.000
_cell.length_c   1.000
_cell.angle_alpha   90.00
_cell.angle_beta   90.00
_cell.angle_gamma   90.00
#
_symmetry.space_group_name_H-M   'P 1'
#
loop_
_entity.id
_entity.type
_entity.pdbx_description
1 polymer ?
#
loop_
_entity_poly.entity_id
_entity_poly.type
_entity_poly.pdbx_seq_one_letter_code
_entity_poly.pdbx_strand_id
1 'polypeptide(L)'
;MTRSKVAILKTSPATVLRDTHAVMNLAGYQDVIAKDADTALKVNISWHFFFPACSTTPWQLDGVIRAMKQDGYDPALIHACHNRTVVIDAHLGETANKQLPVVEWHVVYNVDLAEGVKP
;
A
#
# COMPACT_ATOMS: atom_id res chain seq x y z
N MET A 1 23.35 17.58 10.47
CA MET A 1 22.24 17.00 9.68
C MET A 1 22.24 15.50 9.89
N THR A 2 21.15 14.96 10.37
CA THR A 2 20.89 13.51 10.36
C THR A 2 20.65 13.06 8.92
N ARG A 3 21.40 12.07 8.46
CA ARG A 3 21.19 11.50 7.12
C ARG A 3 20.02 10.52 7.17
N SER A 4 19.11 10.61 6.22
CA SER A 4 18.02 9.62 6.06
C SER A 4 18.58 8.29 5.57
N LYS A 5 18.05 7.20 6.10
CA LYS A 5 18.38 5.86 5.62
C LYS A 5 17.58 5.59 4.33
N VAL A 6 18.25 5.12 3.31
CA VAL A 6 17.63 4.65 2.06
C VAL A 6 17.99 3.18 1.88
N ALA A 7 16.98 2.34 1.79
CA ALA A 7 17.14 0.91 1.53
C ALA A 7 16.87 0.62 0.05
N ILE A 8 17.75 -0.16 -0.57
CA ILE A 8 17.60 -0.60 -1.96
C ILE A 8 17.78 -2.11 -1.99
N LEU A 9 16.87 -2.80 -2.67
CA LEU A 9 16.93 -4.25 -2.83
C LEU A 9 16.51 -4.61 -4.26
N LYS A 10 17.28 -5.48 -4.90
CA LYS A 10 16.92 -6.03 -6.21
C LYS A 10 15.91 -7.15 -6.01
N THR A 11 14.80 -7.10 -6.73
CA THR A 11 13.74 -8.10 -6.64
C THR A 11 13.45 -8.79 -7.97
N SER A 12 12.58 -9.78 -7.94
CA SER A 12 12.06 -10.51 -9.09
C SER A 12 10.58 -10.84 -8.89
N PRO A 13 9.84 -11.19 -9.94
CA PRO A 13 8.43 -11.61 -9.79
C PRO A 13 8.24 -12.78 -8.81
N ALA A 14 9.21 -13.67 -8.72
CA ALA A 14 9.14 -14.83 -7.82
C ALA A 14 9.35 -14.48 -6.33
N THR A 15 9.95 -13.33 -6.04
CA THR A 15 10.39 -13.00 -4.68
C THR A 15 9.84 -11.67 -4.15
N VAL A 16 9.10 -10.92 -4.97
CA VAL A 16 8.69 -9.55 -4.68
C VAL A 16 7.97 -9.35 -3.33
N LEU A 17 7.12 -10.26 -2.93
CA LEU A 17 6.40 -10.16 -1.66
C LEU A 17 7.35 -10.30 -0.47
N ARG A 18 8.24 -11.27 -0.50
CA ARG A 18 9.28 -11.45 0.52
C ARG A 18 10.27 -10.28 0.53
N ASP A 19 10.65 -9.84 -0.64
CA ASP A 19 11.64 -8.79 -0.80
C ASP A 19 11.09 -7.42 -0.36
N THR A 20 9.78 -7.21 -0.49
CA THR A 20 9.10 -6.03 0.08
C THR A 20 9.25 -6.00 1.61
N HIS A 21 9.01 -7.11 2.29
CA HIS A 21 9.23 -7.22 3.74
C HIS A 21 10.69 -6.94 4.10
N ALA A 22 11.62 -7.52 3.36
CA ALA A 22 13.05 -7.34 3.61
C ALA A 22 13.50 -5.89 3.44
N VAL A 23 13.08 -5.20 2.37
CA VAL A 23 13.48 -3.81 2.13
C VAL A 23 12.84 -2.83 3.13
N MET A 24 11.60 -3.08 3.56
CA MET A 24 10.94 -2.28 4.59
C MET A 24 11.69 -2.37 5.93
N ASN A 25 12.06 -3.57 6.35
CA ASN A 25 12.85 -3.77 7.57
C ASN A 25 14.26 -3.21 7.44
N LEU A 26 14.90 -3.37 6.30
CA LEU A 26 16.20 -2.76 6.03
C LEU A 26 16.15 -1.22 6.12
N ALA A 27 15.06 -0.61 5.70
CA ALA A 27 14.82 0.83 5.86
C ALA A 27 14.55 1.23 7.32
N GLY A 28 14.13 0.30 8.17
CA GLY A 28 13.83 0.54 9.58
C GLY A 28 12.43 1.11 9.80
N TYR A 29 11.44 0.70 9.02
CA TYR A 29 10.09 1.25 9.13
C TYR A 29 9.44 1.02 10.50
N GLN A 30 9.78 -0.06 11.19
CA GLN A 30 9.27 -0.38 12.51
C GLN A 30 9.78 0.59 13.60
N ASP A 31 10.88 1.30 13.35
CA ASP A 31 11.42 2.30 14.27
C ASP A 31 10.64 3.62 14.22
N VAL A 32 9.86 3.84 13.16
CA VAL A 32 9.18 5.12 12.91
C VAL A 32 7.65 5.01 12.84
N ILE A 33 7.11 3.84 12.58
CA ILE A 33 5.66 3.59 12.57
C ILE A 33 5.30 2.74 13.79
N ALA A 34 4.57 3.32 14.73
CA ALA A 34 4.07 2.59 15.89
C ALA A 34 3.03 1.54 15.47
N LYS A 35 3.04 0.39 16.14
CA LYS A 35 2.15 -0.74 15.76
C LYS A 35 0.68 -0.52 16.08
N ASP A 36 0.40 0.40 16.99
CA ASP A 36 -0.92 0.82 17.43
C ASP A 36 -1.40 2.14 16.78
N ALA A 37 -0.65 2.64 15.80
CA ALA A 37 -1.01 3.85 15.08
C ALA A 37 -1.82 3.54 13.83
N ASP A 38 -2.85 4.33 13.58
CA ASP A 38 -3.53 4.36 12.29
C ASP A 38 -2.53 4.65 11.17
N THR A 39 -2.44 3.74 10.22
CA THR A 39 -1.45 3.80 9.15
C THR A 39 -2.12 3.87 7.78
N ALA A 40 -2.01 5.03 7.13
CA ALA A 40 -2.51 5.22 5.78
C ALA A 40 -1.47 4.80 4.74
N LEU A 41 -1.86 3.86 3.89
CA LEU A 41 -1.09 3.46 2.71
C LEU A 41 -1.62 4.24 1.50
N LYS A 42 -0.91 5.31 1.13
CA LYS A 42 -1.28 6.08 -0.07
C LYS A 42 -1.08 5.21 -1.30
N VAL A 43 -2.18 4.95 -1.98
CA VAL A 43 -2.20 4.24 -3.26
C VAL A 43 -2.23 5.23 -4.41
N ASN A 44 -1.38 5.06 -5.39
CA ASN A 44 -1.44 5.87 -6.60
C ASN A 44 -2.27 5.15 -7.67
N ILE A 45 -3.26 5.85 -8.21
CA ILE A 45 -4.05 5.42 -9.36
C ILE A 45 -3.96 6.52 -10.40
N SER A 46 -3.24 6.25 -11.49
CA SER A 46 -3.04 7.23 -12.57
C SER A 46 -4.05 7.08 -13.70
N TRP A 47 -4.66 5.89 -13.83
CA TRP A 47 -5.48 5.56 -14.98
C TRP A 47 -6.51 4.48 -14.66
N HIS A 48 -7.64 4.47 -15.36
CA HIS A 48 -8.68 3.43 -15.24
C HIS A 48 -8.29 2.08 -15.83
N PHE A 49 -7.19 1.99 -16.52
CA PHE A 49 -6.68 0.76 -17.10
C PHE A 49 -5.53 0.21 -16.28
N PHE A 50 -5.30 -1.10 -16.40
CA PHE A 50 -4.20 -1.74 -15.69
C PHE A 50 -2.85 -1.43 -16.36
N PHE A 51 -2.16 -0.45 -15.80
CA PHE A 51 -0.78 -0.09 -16.18
C PHE A 51 0.12 -0.13 -14.95
N PRO A 52 0.74 -1.28 -14.65
CA PRO A 52 1.56 -1.45 -13.44
C PRO A 52 2.70 -0.45 -13.31
N ALA A 53 3.21 0.07 -14.44
CA ALA A 53 4.28 1.07 -14.42
C ALA A 53 3.80 2.49 -14.06
N CYS A 54 2.48 2.73 -14.06
CA CYS A 54 1.89 4.06 -13.84
C CYS A 54 1.14 4.18 -12.52
N SER A 55 0.72 3.05 -11.96
CA SER A 55 -0.07 2.99 -10.73
C SER A 55 0.63 2.12 -9.69
N THR A 56 0.24 2.24 -8.43
CA THR A 56 0.66 1.28 -7.40
C THR A 56 0.23 -0.12 -7.82
N THR A 57 1.17 -1.02 -7.92
CA THR A 57 0.88 -2.39 -8.36
C THR A 57 0.22 -3.19 -7.24
N PRO A 58 -0.67 -4.15 -7.56
CA PRO A 58 -1.30 -4.96 -6.53
C PRO A 58 -0.29 -5.73 -5.68
N TRP A 59 0.81 -6.22 -6.25
CA TRP A 59 1.86 -6.91 -5.48
C TRP A 59 2.67 -5.98 -4.56
N GLN A 60 2.79 -4.67 -4.88
CA GLN A 60 3.38 -3.70 -3.94
C GLN A 60 2.47 -3.52 -2.73
N LEU A 61 1.18 -3.29 -2.96
CA LEU A 61 0.20 -3.14 -1.89
C LEU A 61 0.12 -4.42 -1.04
N ASP A 62 -0.02 -5.58 -1.69
CA ASP A 62 -0.05 -6.88 -1.02
C ASP A 62 1.23 -7.12 -0.19
N GLY A 63 2.39 -6.84 -0.75
CA GLY A 63 3.67 -7.03 -0.07
C GLY A 63 3.82 -6.15 1.16
N VAL A 64 3.40 -4.89 1.10
CA VAL A 64 3.44 -3.97 2.24
C VAL A 64 2.48 -4.42 3.34
N ILE A 65 1.23 -4.75 3.01
CA ILE A 65 0.25 -5.20 4.00
C ILE A 65 0.71 -6.51 4.66
N ARG A 66 1.22 -7.47 3.89
CA ARG A 66 1.77 -8.72 4.44
C ARG A 66 2.94 -8.46 5.39
N ALA A 67 3.87 -7.60 5.00
CA ALA A 67 5.01 -7.24 5.82
C ALA A 67 4.56 -6.66 7.16
N MET A 68 3.65 -5.71 7.14
CA MET A 68 3.12 -5.09 8.36
C MET A 68 2.41 -6.10 9.25
N LYS A 69 1.53 -6.95 8.69
CA LYS A 69 0.85 -8.02 9.45
C LYS A 69 1.85 -9.01 10.05
N GLN A 70 2.87 -9.41 9.30
CA GLN A 70 3.91 -10.32 9.78
C GLN A 70 4.71 -9.72 10.94
N ASP A 71 4.93 -8.42 10.92
CA ASP A 71 5.65 -7.69 11.95
C ASP A 71 4.74 -7.25 13.13
N GLY A 72 3.49 -7.69 13.14
CA GLY A 72 2.57 -7.53 14.28
C GLY A 72 1.78 -6.22 14.28
N TYR A 73 1.60 -5.57 13.15
CA TYR A 73 0.67 -4.45 12.99
C TYR A 73 -0.77 -4.97 12.91
N ASP A 74 -1.70 -4.27 13.55
CA ASP A 74 -3.12 -4.62 13.50
C ASP A 74 -3.70 -4.26 12.12
N PRO A 75 -4.25 -5.23 11.37
CA PRO A 75 -4.91 -4.95 10.09
C PRO A 75 -6.06 -3.95 10.19
N ALA A 76 -6.74 -3.88 11.33
CA ALA A 76 -7.81 -2.92 11.57
C ALA A 76 -7.34 -1.45 11.59
N LEU A 77 -6.03 -1.23 11.76
CA LEU A 77 -5.39 0.10 11.77
C LEU A 77 -4.66 0.40 10.46
N ILE A 78 -4.74 -0.48 9.45
CA ILE A 78 -4.13 -0.26 8.14
C ILE A 78 -5.22 0.13 7.16
N HIS A 79 -5.00 1.25 6.45
CA HIS A 79 -5.97 1.80 5.50
C HIS A 79 -5.30 2.06 4.15
N ALA A 80 -5.76 1.43 3.08
CA ALA A 80 -5.41 1.87 1.74
C ALA A 80 -6.20 3.15 1.44
N CYS A 81 -5.54 4.19 0.99
CA CYS A 81 -6.19 5.46 0.73
C CYS A 81 -5.77 6.08 -0.61
N HIS A 82 -6.72 6.66 -1.28
CA HIS A 82 -6.55 7.45 -2.49
C HIS A 82 -7.67 8.48 -2.59
N ASN A 83 -7.66 9.29 -3.63
CA ASN A 83 -8.68 10.28 -3.89
C ASN A 83 -9.17 10.22 -5.33
N ARG A 84 -10.44 10.56 -5.52
CA ARG A 84 -11.00 10.83 -6.84
C ARG A 84 -10.38 12.08 -7.43
N THR A 85 -10.14 12.05 -8.74
CA THR A 85 -9.70 13.22 -9.51
C THR A 85 -10.74 13.58 -10.56
N VAL A 86 -10.50 14.67 -11.29
CA VAL A 86 -11.38 15.09 -12.39
C VAL A 86 -11.53 14.03 -13.48
N VAL A 87 -10.50 13.19 -13.66
CA VAL A 87 -10.43 12.18 -14.74
C VAL A 87 -10.46 10.74 -14.24
N ILE A 88 -10.37 10.53 -12.92
CA ILE A 88 -10.29 9.20 -12.32
C ILE A 88 -11.42 9.04 -11.30
N ASP A 89 -12.35 8.15 -11.59
CA ASP A 89 -13.28 7.62 -10.60
C ASP A 89 -12.53 6.65 -9.69
N ALA A 90 -12.67 6.84 -8.38
CA ALA A 90 -11.91 6.09 -7.40
C ALA A 90 -12.18 4.58 -7.48
N HIS A 91 -13.44 4.19 -7.42
CA HIS A 91 -13.83 2.79 -7.41
C HIS A 91 -13.48 2.07 -8.72
N LEU A 92 -13.72 2.72 -9.85
CA LEU A 92 -13.36 2.17 -11.15
C LEU A 92 -11.83 2.03 -11.28
N GLY A 93 -11.08 3.01 -10.79
CA GLY A 93 -9.61 2.96 -10.78
C GLY A 93 -9.06 1.81 -9.93
N GLU A 94 -9.59 1.60 -8.74
CA GLU A 94 -9.21 0.49 -7.85
C GLU A 94 -9.48 -0.88 -8.46
N THR A 95 -10.68 -1.03 -9.03
CA THR A 95 -11.10 -2.28 -9.66
C THR A 95 -10.23 -2.59 -10.87
N ALA A 96 -10.05 -1.62 -11.77
CA ALA A 96 -9.26 -1.79 -12.98
C ALA A 96 -7.77 -2.09 -12.67
N ASN A 97 -7.20 -1.44 -11.65
CA ASN A 97 -5.82 -1.66 -11.23
C ASN A 97 -5.66 -2.84 -10.24
N LYS A 98 -6.72 -3.58 -9.96
CA LYS A 98 -6.72 -4.80 -9.14
C LYS A 98 -6.26 -4.57 -7.70
N GLN A 99 -6.48 -3.39 -7.18
CA GLN A 99 -6.12 -3.03 -5.80
C GLN A 99 -7.22 -3.43 -4.81
N LEU A 100 -8.47 -3.28 -5.20
CA LEU A 100 -9.63 -3.65 -4.37
C LEU A 100 -9.57 -5.11 -3.89
N PRO A 101 -9.29 -6.13 -4.72
CA PRO A 101 -9.15 -7.50 -4.24
C PRO A 101 -8.04 -7.69 -3.19
N VAL A 102 -6.98 -6.88 -3.23
CA VAL A 102 -5.90 -6.95 -2.23
C VAL A 102 -6.38 -6.45 -0.88
N VAL A 103 -7.05 -5.31 -0.83
CA VAL A 103 -7.55 -4.75 0.44
C VAL A 103 -8.64 -5.64 1.03
N GLU A 104 -9.53 -6.17 0.22
CA GLU A 104 -10.57 -7.13 0.64
C GLU A 104 -9.97 -8.42 1.20
N TRP A 105 -8.97 -8.99 0.52
CA TRP A 105 -8.28 -10.19 0.97
C TRP A 105 -7.61 -10.03 2.34
N HIS A 106 -7.02 -8.85 2.58
CA HIS A 106 -6.33 -8.57 3.84
C HIS A 106 -7.26 -8.06 4.94
N VAL A 107 -8.53 -7.78 4.62
CA VAL A 107 -9.51 -7.18 5.55
C VAL A 107 -8.98 -5.85 6.10
N VAL A 108 -8.40 -5.05 5.24
CA VAL A 108 -7.99 -3.67 5.55
C VAL A 108 -9.03 -2.69 5.02
N TYR A 109 -9.10 -1.53 5.64
CA TYR A 109 -10.03 -0.50 5.21
C TYR A 109 -9.53 0.19 3.93
N ASN A 110 -10.49 0.69 3.16
CA ASN A 110 -10.25 1.51 2.01
C ASN A 110 -10.92 2.87 2.21
N VAL A 111 -10.20 3.95 1.98
CA VAL A 111 -10.68 5.31 2.24
C VAL A 111 -10.56 6.15 0.98
N ASP A 112 -11.68 6.67 0.52
CA ASP A 112 -11.69 7.76 -0.46
C ASP A 112 -11.53 9.10 0.28
N LEU A 113 -10.35 9.69 0.16
CA LEU A 113 -10.03 10.95 0.82
C LEU A 113 -10.85 12.14 0.30
N ALA A 114 -11.35 12.06 -0.93
CA ALA A 114 -12.15 13.14 -1.52
C ALA A 114 -13.56 13.20 -0.92
N GLU A 115 -14.09 12.09 -0.52
CA GLU A 115 -15.44 11.99 0.05
C GLU A 115 -15.45 11.90 1.57
N GLY A 116 -14.30 11.78 2.18
CA GLY A 116 -14.18 11.55 3.63
C GLY A 116 -14.86 10.25 4.06
N VAL A 117 -15.00 9.33 3.14
CA VAL A 117 -15.75 8.10 3.33
C VAL A 117 -14.99 7.16 4.24
N LYS A 118 -15.70 6.69 5.22
CA LYS A 118 -15.33 5.50 5.97
C LYS A 118 -16.14 4.32 5.46
N PRO A 119 -15.58 3.15 5.44
CA PRO A 119 -16.30 1.93 5.12
C PRO A 119 -17.46 1.68 6.09
#